data_e84a0238e28cf9562881c63c941b2b04
#
_entry.id   e84a0238e28cf9562881c63c941b2b04
#
_cell.length_a   1.000
_cell.length_b   1.000
_cell.length_c   1.000
_cell.angle_alpha   90.00
_cell.angle_beta   90.00
_cell.angle_gamma   90.00
#
_symmetry.space_group_name_H-M   'P 1'
#
loop_
_entity.id
_entity.type
_entity.pdbx_description
1 polymer ?
#
loop_
_entity_poly.entity_id
_entity_poly.type
_entity_poly.pdbx_seq_one_letter_code
_entity_poly.pdbx_strand_id
1 'polypeptide(L)'
;QNPIVFCSLKEDYLNCKAINQRRIDVRGAFTVTVKILSSTEEEMIGAAEGAGLQLSHRPTHSSELVGTASKKFTVREDLELGEEKPPMDYIIRHSEKIRTTDWKVTGGKIIVNGELEVFLEYQPQEEDARQSVRYQLPVSQMLDVDGAGEECLCHVQFDLLWSALHPQTDADGLTRTASGEFTLGLRCILLRENTI
;
A
#
# COMPACT_ATOMS: atom_id res chain seq x y z
N GLN A 1 -5.75 -26.16 -1.77
CA GLN A 1 -5.32 -24.95 -1.02
C GLN A 1 -6.39 -23.88 -1.14
N ASN A 2 -6.58 -23.06 -0.08
CA ASN A 2 -7.51 -21.95 -0.15
C ASN A 2 -6.98 -20.89 -1.15
N PRO A 3 -7.83 -20.31 -2.00
CA PRO A 3 -7.41 -19.26 -2.90
C PRO A 3 -6.91 -18.02 -2.15
N ILE A 4 -5.89 -17.36 -2.69
CA ILE A 4 -5.40 -16.09 -2.16
C ILE A 4 -6.13 -14.97 -2.89
N VAL A 5 -6.78 -14.09 -2.14
CA VAL A 5 -7.60 -13.01 -2.69
C VAL A 5 -6.94 -11.67 -2.39
N PHE A 6 -6.71 -10.89 -3.44
CA PHE A 6 -6.30 -9.48 -3.36
C PHE A 6 -7.46 -8.62 -3.77
N CYS A 7 -7.71 -7.60 -2.98
CA CYS A 7 -8.72 -6.59 -3.29
C CYS A 7 -8.05 -5.22 -3.25
N SER A 8 -8.24 -4.43 -4.30
CA SER A 8 -7.84 -3.03 -4.34
C SER A 8 -9.05 -2.17 -4.67
N LEU A 9 -9.15 -1.02 -4.01
CA LEU A 9 -10.17 -0.01 -4.20
C LEU A 9 -9.55 1.22 -4.85
N LYS A 10 -10.19 1.72 -5.90
CA LYS A 10 -9.83 2.99 -6.54
C LYS A 10 -11.05 3.88 -6.53
N GLU A 11 -10.90 5.09 -6.02
CA GLU A 11 -11.90 6.13 -6.18
C GLU A 11 -11.89 6.63 -7.62
N ASP A 12 -13.05 6.60 -8.29
CA ASP A 12 -13.21 7.14 -9.64
C ASP A 12 -13.62 8.61 -9.56
N TYR A 13 -14.57 8.90 -8.71
CA TYR A 13 -14.94 10.27 -8.34
C TYR A 13 -15.67 10.31 -7.00
N LEU A 14 -15.53 11.42 -6.30
CA LEU A 14 -16.32 11.80 -5.14
C LEU A 14 -16.76 13.25 -5.31
N ASN A 15 -18.06 13.50 -5.31
CA ASN A 15 -18.65 14.83 -5.44
C ASN A 15 -19.53 15.11 -4.22
N CYS A 16 -19.35 16.29 -3.65
CA CYS A 16 -20.12 16.77 -2.50
C CYS A 16 -20.74 18.12 -2.83
N LYS A 17 -22.08 18.23 -2.72
CA LYS A 17 -22.82 19.46 -2.98
C LYS A 17 -23.73 19.80 -1.81
N ALA A 18 -23.55 20.97 -1.25
CA ALA A 18 -24.51 21.54 -0.31
C ALA A 18 -25.80 21.93 -1.05
N ILE A 19 -26.93 21.34 -0.66
CA ILE A 19 -28.25 21.66 -1.23
C ILE A 19 -28.87 22.83 -0.47
N ASN A 20 -28.69 22.85 0.87
CA ASN A 20 -29.08 23.95 1.75
C ASN A 20 -28.26 23.83 3.07
N GLN A 21 -28.53 24.71 4.04
CA GLN A 21 -27.85 24.76 5.33
C GLN A 21 -27.90 23.47 6.18
N ARG A 22 -28.81 22.53 5.85
CA ARG A 22 -29.05 21.29 6.60
C ARG A 22 -28.89 20.03 5.79
N ARG A 23 -28.61 20.16 4.50
CA ARG A 23 -28.56 19.00 3.60
C ARG A 23 -27.39 19.05 2.64
N ILE A 24 -26.59 17.99 2.65
CA ILE A 24 -25.49 17.75 1.74
C ILE A 24 -25.83 16.51 0.90
N ASP A 25 -25.66 16.60 -0.41
CA ASP A 25 -25.72 15.47 -1.34
C ASP A 25 -24.29 15.02 -1.65
N VAL A 26 -23.99 13.75 -1.38
CA VAL A 26 -22.68 13.14 -1.65
C VAL A 26 -22.88 12.02 -2.65
N ARG A 27 -22.13 12.07 -3.77
CA ARG A 27 -22.14 11.06 -4.82
C ARG A 27 -20.71 10.63 -5.13
N GLY A 28 -20.50 9.33 -5.25
CA GLY A 28 -19.22 8.78 -5.60
C GLY A 28 -19.34 7.48 -6.38
N ALA A 29 -18.28 7.13 -7.09
CA ALA A 29 -18.09 5.84 -7.68
C ALA A 29 -16.69 5.32 -7.34
N PHE A 30 -16.61 4.01 -7.15
CA PHE A 30 -15.39 3.30 -6.80
C PHE A 30 -15.27 2.07 -7.68
N THR A 31 -14.07 1.84 -8.20
CA THR A 31 -13.71 0.60 -8.88
C THR A 31 -13.05 -0.34 -7.90
N VAL A 32 -13.62 -1.54 -7.76
CA VAL A 32 -13.03 -2.62 -6.95
C VAL A 32 -12.40 -3.62 -7.90
N THR A 33 -11.09 -3.83 -7.77
CA THR A 33 -10.36 -4.86 -8.52
C THR A 33 -10.05 -6.02 -7.60
N VAL A 34 -10.48 -7.21 -7.99
CA VAL A 34 -10.22 -8.46 -7.24
C VAL A 34 -9.33 -9.36 -8.08
N LYS A 35 -8.18 -9.80 -7.50
CA LYS A 35 -7.30 -10.81 -8.07
C LYS A 35 -7.37 -12.05 -7.20
N ILE A 36 -7.63 -13.18 -7.82
CA ILE A 36 -7.70 -14.48 -7.14
C ILE A 36 -6.59 -15.36 -7.70
N LEU A 37 -5.71 -15.84 -6.82
CA LEU A 37 -4.71 -16.85 -7.14
C LEU A 37 -5.17 -18.19 -6.57
N SER A 38 -5.28 -19.19 -7.43
CA SER A 38 -5.55 -20.58 -7.06
C SER A 38 -4.43 -21.46 -7.59
N SER A 39 -4.05 -22.46 -6.81
CA SER A 39 -3.08 -23.50 -7.21
C SER A 39 -3.85 -24.74 -7.65
N THR A 40 -3.46 -25.30 -8.78
CA THR A 40 -3.93 -26.60 -9.29
C THR A 40 -2.74 -27.52 -9.45
N GLU A 41 -2.94 -28.80 -9.15
CA GLU A 41 -1.98 -29.85 -9.48
C GLU A 41 -2.42 -30.51 -10.78
N GLU A 42 -1.52 -30.59 -11.74
CA GLU A 42 -1.75 -31.22 -13.02
C GLU A 42 -0.68 -32.30 -13.29
N GLU A 43 -1.12 -33.47 -13.70
CA GLU A 43 -0.22 -34.52 -14.13
C GLU A 43 0.19 -34.29 -15.59
N MET A 44 1.50 -34.25 -15.84
CA MET A 44 2.05 -34.10 -17.17
C MET A 44 2.81 -35.38 -17.57
N ILE A 45 2.73 -35.72 -18.86
CA ILE A 45 3.54 -36.81 -19.42
C ILE A 45 4.98 -36.31 -19.57
N GLY A 46 5.88 -36.76 -18.69
CA GLY A 46 7.29 -36.38 -18.71
C GLY A 46 8.15 -37.26 -19.67
N ALA A 47 7.75 -38.52 -19.89
CA ALA A 47 8.43 -39.42 -20.79
C ALA A 47 7.47 -40.49 -21.32
N ALA A 48 7.72 -40.99 -22.51
CA ALA A 48 7.02 -42.16 -23.04
C ALA A 48 8.02 -43.01 -23.82
N GLU A 49 7.94 -44.35 -23.62
CA GLU A 49 8.77 -45.32 -24.30
C GLU A 49 7.88 -46.28 -25.12
N GLY A 50 8.27 -46.57 -26.35
CA GLY A 50 7.59 -47.53 -27.21
C GLY A 50 8.01 -47.45 -28.68
N ALA A 51 7.86 -48.55 -29.39
CA ALA A 51 8.16 -48.60 -30.83
C ALA A 51 7.14 -47.76 -31.62
N GLY A 52 7.63 -46.77 -32.39
CA GLY A 52 6.79 -45.90 -33.23
C GLY A 52 6.26 -44.66 -32.55
N LEU A 53 6.71 -44.33 -31.33
CA LEU A 53 6.39 -43.09 -30.65
C LEU A 53 7.34 -41.97 -31.08
N GLN A 54 6.77 -40.82 -31.40
CA GLN A 54 7.51 -39.58 -31.60
C GLN A 54 7.10 -38.59 -30.49
N LEU A 55 8.05 -38.20 -29.64
CA LEU A 55 7.86 -37.25 -28.56
C LEU A 55 8.24 -35.85 -29.04
N SER A 56 7.35 -34.89 -28.78
CA SER A 56 7.64 -33.48 -28.97
C SER A 56 7.56 -32.78 -27.59
N HIS A 57 8.68 -32.23 -27.14
CA HIS A 57 8.75 -31.45 -25.94
C HIS A 57 8.59 -29.97 -26.27
N ARG A 58 7.71 -29.28 -25.53
CA ARG A 58 7.60 -27.82 -25.56
C ARG A 58 7.81 -27.33 -24.15
N PRO A 59 8.82 -26.47 -23.92
CA PRO A 59 9.00 -25.88 -22.61
C PRO A 59 7.77 -25.04 -22.25
N THR A 60 7.26 -25.24 -21.04
CA THR A 60 6.14 -24.49 -20.48
C THR A 60 6.62 -23.76 -19.24
N HIS A 61 6.32 -22.48 -19.15
CA HIS A 61 6.61 -21.69 -17.96
C HIS A 61 5.46 -21.83 -16.98
N SER A 62 5.81 -22.16 -15.75
CA SER A 62 4.87 -22.24 -14.62
C SER A 62 5.37 -21.38 -13.48
N SER A 63 4.45 -20.90 -12.66
CA SER A 63 4.78 -20.15 -11.43
C SER A 63 4.30 -20.94 -10.22
N GLU A 64 5.21 -21.26 -9.33
CA GLU A 64 4.94 -21.92 -8.05
C GLU A 64 4.77 -20.87 -6.96
N LEU A 65 3.74 -21.00 -6.13
CA LEU A 65 3.59 -20.16 -4.94
C LEU A 65 4.55 -20.66 -3.85
N VAL A 66 5.59 -19.88 -3.56
CA VAL A 66 6.54 -20.16 -2.47
C VAL A 66 5.93 -19.80 -1.13
N GLY A 67 5.33 -18.61 -1.01
CA GLY A 67 4.70 -18.18 0.23
C GLY A 67 4.04 -16.82 0.13
N THR A 68 3.33 -16.49 1.20
CA THR A 68 2.70 -15.17 1.39
C THR A 68 2.96 -14.66 2.79
N ALA A 69 3.13 -13.37 2.92
CA ALA A 69 3.18 -12.71 4.22
C ALA A 69 2.35 -11.43 4.22
N SER A 70 1.82 -11.09 5.38
CA SER A 70 1.13 -9.83 5.59
C SER A 70 1.42 -9.28 6.97
N LYS A 71 1.45 -7.95 7.07
CA LYS A 71 1.67 -7.24 8.33
C LYS A 71 0.81 -5.99 8.37
N LYS A 72 0.21 -5.75 9.53
CA LYS A 72 -0.43 -4.47 9.85
C LYS A 72 0.44 -3.75 10.87
N PHE A 73 0.70 -2.47 10.66
CA PHE A 73 1.52 -1.66 11.55
C PHE A 73 1.08 -0.20 11.50
N THR A 74 1.51 0.57 12.50
CA THR A 74 1.16 1.99 12.61
C THR A 74 2.44 2.82 12.61
N VAL A 75 2.45 3.87 11.79
CA VAL A 75 3.45 4.94 11.77
C VAL A 75 2.88 6.11 12.55
N ARG A 76 3.66 6.66 13.49
CA ARG A 76 3.31 7.88 14.23
C ARG A 76 4.42 8.88 14.02
N GLU A 77 4.05 10.07 13.57
CA GLU A 77 4.99 11.14 13.25
C GLU A 77 4.39 12.49 13.60
N ASP A 78 5.22 13.34 14.13
CA ASP A 78 4.89 14.74 14.35
C ASP A 78 5.30 15.55 13.12
N LEU A 79 4.31 16.08 12.41
CA LEU A 79 4.46 16.82 11.16
C LEU A 79 4.62 18.31 11.48
N GLU A 80 5.85 18.77 11.45
CA GLU A 80 6.17 20.16 11.77
C GLU A 80 5.99 21.06 10.54
N LEU A 81 5.38 22.23 10.74
CA LEU A 81 5.38 23.31 9.75
C LEU A 81 6.76 23.98 9.73
N GLY A 82 7.27 24.26 8.52
CA GLY A 82 8.49 25.05 8.37
C GLY A 82 8.34 26.45 8.99
N GLU A 83 9.45 27.06 9.38
CA GLU A 83 9.47 28.39 10.02
C GLU A 83 8.81 29.48 9.17
N GLU A 84 8.85 29.33 7.83
CA GLU A 84 8.24 30.24 6.85
C GLU A 84 6.72 30.10 6.75
N LYS A 85 6.13 29.06 7.35
CA LYS A 85 4.70 28.80 7.31
C LYS A 85 4.01 29.41 8.55
N PRO A 86 2.85 30.07 8.38
CA PRO A 86 2.09 30.58 9.50
C PRO A 86 1.52 29.43 10.36
N PRO A 87 1.35 29.64 11.68
CA PRO A 87 0.70 28.67 12.56
C PRO A 87 -0.71 28.33 12.09
N MET A 88 -1.11 27.05 12.24
CA MET A 88 -2.44 26.60 11.85
C MET A 88 -3.49 26.91 12.93
N ASP A 89 -4.70 27.25 12.51
CA ASP A 89 -5.90 27.30 13.35
C ASP A 89 -6.57 25.93 13.35
N TYR A 90 -6.89 25.41 12.16
CA TYR A 90 -7.44 24.06 12.00
C TYR A 90 -7.05 23.42 10.68
N ILE A 91 -7.09 22.09 10.66
CA ILE A 91 -6.88 21.29 9.46
C ILE A 91 -8.17 21.30 8.62
N ILE A 92 -8.07 21.72 7.35
CA ILE A 92 -9.17 21.71 6.40
C ILE A 92 -9.36 20.33 5.82
N ARG A 93 -8.25 19.73 5.36
CA ARG A 93 -8.21 18.35 4.84
C ARG A 93 -6.79 17.81 4.83
N HIS A 94 -6.70 16.52 4.82
CA HIS A 94 -5.46 15.79 4.55
C HIS A 94 -5.73 14.63 3.59
N SER A 95 -4.68 14.18 2.94
CA SER A 95 -4.71 12.97 2.11
C SER A 95 -3.35 12.32 2.11
N GLU A 96 -3.35 10.99 2.13
CA GLU A 96 -2.15 10.17 2.20
C GLU A 96 -2.05 9.23 1.03
N LYS A 97 -0.83 9.01 0.58
CA LYS A 97 -0.52 8.05 -0.47
C LYS A 97 0.74 7.28 -0.10
N ILE A 98 0.59 5.96 0.05
CA ILE A 98 1.73 5.08 0.27
C ILE A 98 2.15 4.42 -1.05
N ARG A 99 3.45 4.34 -1.29
CA ARG A 99 4.03 3.64 -2.43
C ARG A 99 5.21 2.78 -1.99
N THR A 100 5.41 1.65 -2.64
CA THR A 100 6.62 0.85 -2.52
C THR A 100 7.73 1.52 -3.31
N THR A 101 8.90 1.70 -2.70
CA THR A 101 10.09 2.25 -3.37
C THR A 101 11.08 1.17 -3.75
N ASP A 102 11.25 0.16 -2.90
CA ASP A 102 12.19 -0.93 -3.11
C ASP A 102 11.82 -2.14 -2.24
N TRP A 103 12.30 -3.34 -2.63
CA TRP A 103 12.25 -4.54 -1.80
C TRP A 103 13.42 -5.46 -2.08
N LYS A 104 13.79 -6.23 -1.08
CA LYS A 104 14.84 -7.25 -1.18
C LYS A 104 14.38 -8.55 -0.53
N VAL A 105 14.50 -9.65 -1.27
CA VAL A 105 14.28 -11.00 -0.76
C VAL A 105 15.63 -11.61 -0.38
N THR A 106 15.74 -12.17 0.82
CA THR A 106 16.98 -12.79 1.30
C THR A 106 16.70 -13.76 2.44
N GLY A 107 17.24 -14.99 2.34
CA GLY A 107 17.33 -15.94 3.47
C GLY A 107 16.06 -16.12 4.31
N GLY A 108 14.89 -16.32 3.72
CA GLY A 108 13.63 -16.49 4.43
C GLY A 108 12.97 -15.17 4.88
N LYS A 109 13.47 -14.02 4.37
CA LYS A 109 12.97 -12.70 4.74
C LYS A 109 12.75 -11.81 3.53
N ILE A 110 11.79 -10.90 3.66
CA ILE A 110 11.56 -9.82 2.70
C ILE A 110 11.67 -8.50 3.45
N ILE A 111 12.58 -7.65 2.99
CA ILE A 111 12.69 -6.26 3.44
C ILE A 111 11.99 -5.40 2.42
N VAL A 112 11.03 -4.61 2.84
CA VAL A 112 10.25 -3.73 1.97
C VAL A 112 10.39 -2.29 2.43
N ASN A 113 10.79 -1.43 1.53
CA ASN A 113 10.87 0.01 1.72
C ASN A 113 9.73 0.69 0.97
N GLY A 114 9.19 1.71 1.57
CA GLY A 114 8.12 2.52 1.00
C GLY A 114 8.25 3.97 1.40
N GLU A 115 7.41 4.80 0.83
CA GLU A 115 7.30 6.22 1.15
C GLU A 115 5.84 6.58 1.31
N LEU A 116 5.49 7.12 2.48
CA LEU A 116 4.19 7.67 2.77
C LEU A 116 4.21 9.18 2.52
N GLU A 117 3.57 9.62 1.45
CA GLU A 117 3.32 11.03 1.17
C GLU A 117 2.08 11.48 1.95
N VAL A 118 2.20 12.55 2.74
CA VAL A 118 1.09 13.18 3.47
C VAL A 118 0.91 14.58 2.93
N PHE A 119 -0.26 14.87 2.39
CA PHE A 119 -0.69 16.20 2.01
C PHE A 119 -1.59 16.78 3.11
N LEU A 120 -1.27 17.97 3.58
CA LEU A 120 -2.01 18.71 4.60
C LEU A 120 -2.40 20.06 4.05
N GLU A 121 -3.69 20.41 4.08
CA GLU A 121 -4.23 21.75 3.82
C GLU A 121 -4.88 22.26 5.10
N TYR A 122 -4.52 23.48 5.52
CA TYR A 122 -4.96 24.06 6.78
C TYR A 122 -5.31 25.54 6.64
N GLN A 123 -6.10 26.04 7.60
CA GLN A 123 -6.36 27.45 7.77
C GLN A 123 -5.34 28.03 8.75
N PRO A 124 -4.58 29.07 8.38
CA PRO A 124 -3.72 29.79 9.30
C PRO A 124 -4.51 30.61 10.30
N GLN A 125 -3.88 30.91 11.47
CA GLN A 125 -4.51 31.69 12.55
C GLN A 125 -4.76 33.16 12.18
N GLU A 126 -3.84 33.79 11.43
CA GLU A 126 -3.87 35.23 11.15
C GLU A 126 -4.05 35.58 9.68
N GLU A 127 -4.17 34.59 8.80
CA GLU A 127 -4.28 34.78 7.35
C GLU A 127 -5.60 34.23 6.80
N ASP A 128 -6.21 34.95 5.87
CA ASP A 128 -7.41 34.47 5.18
C ASP A 128 -7.10 33.40 4.12
N ALA A 129 -5.85 33.38 3.62
CA ALA A 129 -5.43 32.46 2.57
C ALA A 129 -5.05 31.08 3.13
N ARG A 130 -5.66 30.03 2.60
CA ARG A 130 -5.33 28.65 2.95
C ARG A 130 -3.88 28.31 2.62
N GLN A 131 -3.28 27.51 3.46
CA GLN A 131 -1.93 27.02 3.27
C GLN A 131 -1.92 25.49 3.07
N SER A 132 -0.88 25.00 2.40
CA SER A 132 -0.69 23.56 2.25
C SER A 132 0.78 23.18 2.40
N VAL A 133 1.00 21.94 2.85
CA VAL A 133 2.33 21.35 3.00
C VAL A 133 2.28 19.87 2.60
N ARG A 134 3.42 19.34 2.17
CA ARG A 134 3.62 17.91 1.86
C ARG A 134 4.78 17.38 2.66
N TYR A 135 4.58 16.20 3.20
CA TYR A 135 5.59 15.45 3.93
C TYR A 135 5.85 14.13 3.19
N GLN A 136 7.09 13.67 3.26
CA GLN A 136 7.51 12.37 2.75
C GLN A 136 8.12 11.60 3.90
N LEU A 137 7.43 10.56 4.34
CA LEU A 137 7.81 9.74 5.48
C LEU A 137 8.33 8.40 4.99
N PRO A 138 9.61 8.06 5.25
CA PRO A 138 10.15 6.76 4.89
C PRO A 138 9.52 5.68 5.75
N VAL A 139 9.18 4.56 5.13
CA VAL A 139 8.62 3.38 5.79
C VAL A 139 9.46 2.18 5.43
N SER A 140 9.91 1.41 6.42
CA SER A 140 10.64 0.17 6.21
C SER A 140 10.05 -0.94 7.06
N GLN A 141 9.81 -2.10 6.46
CA GLN A 141 9.26 -3.27 7.14
C GLN A 141 9.98 -4.54 6.71
N MET A 142 10.05 -5.47 7.63
CA MET A 142 10.58 -6.81 7.39
C MET A 142 9.49 -7.85 7.65
N LEU A 143 9.40 -8.82 6.76
CA LEU A 143 8.48 -9.96 6.81
C LEU A 143 9.29 -11.24 6.74
N ASP A 144 8.93 -12.22 7.56
CA ASP A 144 9.46 -13.59 7.47
C ASP A 144 8.57 -14.40 6.53
N VAL A 145 9.19 -15.08 5.56
CA VAL A 145 8.52 -15.98 4.61
C VAL A 145 9.39 -17.21 4.40
N ASP A 146 8.93 -18.35 4.87
CA ASP A 146 9.64 -19.61 4.70
C ASP A 146 9.83 -19.91 3.21
N GLY A 147 11.06 -20.34 2.84
CA GLY A 147 11.42 -20.65 1.48
C GLY A 147 11.71 -19.43 0.58
N ALA A 148 11.68 -18.21 1.13
CA ALA A 148 12.06 -17.02 0.36
C ALA A 148 13.55 -17.05 0.02
N GLY A 149 13.86 -16.98 -1.26
CA GLY A 149 15.20 -16.93 -1.85
C GLY A 149 15.31 -15.80 -2.88
N GLU A 150 16.53 -15.46 -3.25
CA GLU A 150 16.79 -14.38 -4.22
C GLU A 150 16.23 -14.67 -5.62
N GLU A 151 15.98 -15.95 -5.93
CA GLU A 151 15.36 -16.41 -7.18
C GLU A 151 13.84 -16.16 -7.24
N CYS A 152 13.21 -15.77 -6.12
CA CYS A 152 11.78 -15.58 -6.06
C CYS A 152 11.36 -14.22 -6.62
N LEU A 153 10.30 -14.24 -7.44
CA LEU A 153 9.59 -13.03 -7.81
C LEU A 153 8.70 -12.59 -6.64
N CYS A 154 8.87 -11.37 -6.20
CA CYS A 154 8.11 -10.82 -5.10
C CYS A 154 7.11 -9.77 -5.59
N HIS A 155 5.83 -9.96 -5.31
CA HIS A 155 4.80 -8.94 -5.47
C HIS A 155 4.50 -8.32 -4.12
N VAL A 156 4.73 -7.01 -4.03
CA VAL A 156 4.57 -6.23 -2.81
C VAL A 156 3.45 -5.22 -2.98
N GLN A 157 2.60 -5.10 -1.96
CA GLN A 157 1.55 -4.10 -1.92
C GLN A 157 1.45 -3.48 -0.53
N PHE A 158 1.53 -2.15 -0.47
CA PHE A 158 1.10 -1.37 0.68
C PHE A 158 -0.33 -0.89 0.49
N ASP A 159 -1.08 -0.88 1.58
CA ASP A 159 -2.42 -0.30 1.66
C ASP A 159 -2.49 0.66 2.84
N LEU A 160 -3.06 1.85 2.65
CA LEU A 160 -3.46 2.71 3.76
C LEU A 160 -4.79 2.20 4.29
N LEU A 161 -4.82 1.79 5.56
CA LEU A 161 -6.01 1.24 6.21
C LEU A 161 -6.77 2.30 7.00
N TRP A 162 -6.04 3.26 7.59
CA TRP A 162 -6.60 4.34 8.38
C TRP A 162 -5.56 5.44 8.58
N SER A 163 -6.03 6.69 8.70
CA SER A 163 -5.19 7.84 9.05
C SER A 163 -5.94 8.84 9.91
N ALA A 164 -5.21 9.56 10.76
CA ALA A 164 -5.70 10.71 11.48
C ALA A 164 -4.57 11.74 11.67
N LEU A 165 -4.92 12.99 11.60
CA LEU A 165 -4.05 14.12 11.91
C LEU A 165 -4.72 15.01 12.94
N HIS A 166 -3.99 15.36 14.00
CA HIS A 166 -4.46 16.22 15.08
C HIS A 166 -3.51 17.40 15.27
N PRO A 167 -4.00 18.65 15.16
CA PRO A 167 -3.19 19.81 15.46
C PRO A 167 -2.72 19.76 16.93
N GLN A 168 -1.46 20.11 17.16
CA GLN A 168 -0.89 20.23 18.51
C GLN A 168 -0.49 21.67 18.77
N THR A 169 -1.05 22.24 19.82
CA THR A 169 -0.74 23.60 20.27
C THR A 169 0.40 23.53 21.28
N ASP A 170 1.43 24.33 21.07
CA ASP A 170 2.57 24.45 21.98
C ASP A 170 2.25 25.31 23.23
N ALA A 171 3.26 25.47 24.10
CA ALA A 171 3.11 26.25 25.34
C ALA A 171 2.86 27.75 25.09
N ASP A 172 3.23 28.25 23.92
CA ASP A 172 3.05 29.65 23.53
C ASP A 172 1.70 29.93 22.85
N GLY A 173 0.87 28.87 22.73
CA GLY A 173 -0.45 28.95 22.10
C GLY A 173 -0.40 28.86 20.57
N LEU A 174 0.75 28.54 19.98
CA LEU A 174 0.92 28.40 18.55
C LEU A 174 0.77 26.93 18.15
N THR A 175 0.09 26.66 17.05
CA THR A 175 -0.06 25.33 16.49
C THR A 175 0.82 25.18 15.25
N ARG A 176 2.04 24.67 15.43
CA ARG A 176 3.02 24.46 14.37
C ARG A 176 3.24 22.99 14.03
N THR A 177 2.63 22.11 14.78
CA THR A 177 2.78 20.66 14.63
C THR A 177 1.44 19.99 14.48
N ALA A 178 1.35 18.98 13.63
CA ALA A 178 0.23 18.06 13.58
C ALA A 178 0.72 16.65 13.90
N SER A 179 0.18 16.02 14.94
CA SER A 179 0.46 14.62 15.22
C SER A 179 -0.29 13.73 14.25
N GLY A 180 0.43 12.96 13.48
CA GLY A 180 -0.07 12.02 12.48
C GLY A 180 -0.03 10.58 12.98
N GLU A 181 -1.11 9.84 12.79
CA GLU A 181 -1.18 8.41 13.00
C GLU A 181 -1.70 7.72 11.74
N PHE A 182 -0.90 6.81 11.18
CA PHE A 182 -1.17 6.14 9.91
C PHE A 182 -1.09 4.63 10.10
N THR A 183 -2.20 3.94 9.96
CA THR A 183 -2.24 2.48 9.98
C THR A 183 -2.12 1.93 8.58
N LEU A 184 -1.07 1.16 8.35
CA LEU A 184 -0.70 0.59 7.07
C LEU A 184 -0.81 -0.93 7.09
N GLY A 185 -1.22 -1.49 5.95
CA GLY A 185 -1.14 -2.90 5.63
C GLY A 185 -0.02 -3.13 4.62
N LEU A 186 0.78 -4.16 4.83
CA LEU A 186 1.76 -4.65 3.88
C LEU A 186 1.44 -6.10 3.55
N ARG A 187 1.38 -6.42 2.25
CA ARG A 187 1.20 -7.79 1.75
C ARG A 187 2.27 -8.12 0.73
N CYS A 188 2.82 -9.34 0.84
CA CYS A 188 3.79 -9.87 -0.09
C CYS A 188 3.36 -11.25 -0.58
N ILE A 189 3.61 -11.53 -1.86
CA ILE A 189 3.50 -12.86 -2.48
C ILE A 189 4.84 -13.16 -3.10
N LEU A 190 5.33 -14.37 -2.84
CA LEU A 190 6.51 -14.90 -3.50
C LEU A 190 6.12 -16.01 -4.45
N LEU A 191 6.59 -15.88 -5.67
CA LEU A 191 6.45 -16.87 -6.73
C LEU A 191 7.84 -17.30 -7.17
N ARG A 192 7.98 -18.58 -7.52
CA ARG A 192 9.15 -19.11 -8.23
C ARG A 192 8.74 -19.49 -9.64
N GLU A 193 9.47 -19.01 -10.63
CA GLU A 193 9.28 -19.43 -12.01
C GLU A 193 10.02 -20.74 -12.26
N ASN A 194 9.31 -21.71 -12.80
CA ASN A 194 9.85 -23.00 -13.23
C ASN A 194 9.61 -23.15 -14.72
N THR A 195 10.56 -23.76 -15.40
CA THR A 195 10.40 -24.21 -16.79
C THR A 195 10.32 -25.74 -16.78
N ILE A 196 9.22 -26.27 -17.25
CA ILE A 196 8.92 -27.69 -17.30
C ILE A 196 9.06 -28.17 -18.74
#